data_e63a4c3c828c71b68ea52cd449852b46
#
_entry.id   e63a4c3c828c71b68ea52cd449852b46
#
_cell.length_a   1.000
_cell.length_b   1.000
_cell.length_c   1.000
_cell.angle_alpha   90.00
_cell.angle_beta   90.00
_cell.angle_gamma   90.00
#
_symmetry.space_group_name_H-M   'P 1'
#
loop_
_entity.id
_entity.type
_entity.pdbx_description
1 polymer ?
#
loop_
_entity_poly.entity_id
_entity_poly.type
_entity_poly.pdbx_seq_one_letter_code
_entity_poly.pdbx_strand_id
1 'polypeptide(L)'
;MRQVILAVTLGLASTAHAETAITVPFDGNFEDATFAVESAIVGKGLVIDYVSHTGEMLNRTGADVGSDVELFKEADIFVFCSAVLSREVMEANPMNIAHCPYGIFVAENADGVMVGYREYPQGEMQKVQALLADIVADAVEN
;
A
#
# COMPACT_ATOMS: atom_id res chain seq x y z
N MET A 1 29.28 -51.15 25.40
CA MET A 1 28.00 -50.47 25.15
C MET A 1 28.29 -49.02 24.84
N ARG A 2 28.12 -48.63 23.57
CA ARG A 2 28.38 -47.25 23.08
C ARG A 2 27.02 -46.54 22.99
N GLN A 3 26.77 -45.58 23.87
CA GLN A 3 25.57 -44.73 23.79
C GLN A 3 25.77 -43.67 22.72
N VAL A 4 24.92 -43.68 21.69
CA VAL A 4 24.85 -42.66 20.66
C VAL A 4 23.87 -41.61 21.16
N ILE A 5 24.35 -40.40 21.48
CA ILE A 5 23.49 -39.25 21.83
C ILE A 5 23.09 -38.58 20.53
N LEU A 6 21.83 -38.68 20.18
CA LEU A 6 21.23 -38.01 19.02
C LEU A 6 20.87 -36.56 19.47
N ALA A 7 21.64 -35.59 19.01
CA ALA A 7 21.34 -34.17 19.22
C ALA A 7 20.26 -33.74 18.21
N VAL A 8 19.05 -33.47 18.70
CA VAL A 8 17.98 -32.89 17.92
C VAL A 8 18.17 -31.37 17.94
N THR A 9 18.61 -30.81 16.83
CA THR A 9 18.63 -29.34 16.63
C THR A 9 17.22 -28.86 16.23
N LEU A 10 16.52 -28.20 17.16
CA LEU A 10 15.30 -27.45 16.84
C LEU A 10 15.70 -26.21 16.04
N GLY A 11 15.45 -26.21 14.75
CA GLY A 11 15.54 -25.03 13.92
C GLY A 11 14.39 -24.06 14.26
N LEU A 12 14.71 -22.89 14.79
CA LEU A 12 13.75 -21.79 14.88
C LEU A 12 13.44 -21.31 13.46
N ALA A 13 12.27 -21.67 12.95
CA ALA A 13 11.73 -21.05 11.75
C ALA A 13 11.33 -19.60 12.12
N SER A 14 12.15 -18.63 11.72
CA SER A 14 11.75 -17.23 11.72
C SER A 14 10.61 -17.06 10.72
N THR A 15 9.40 -16.79 11.20
CA THR A 15 8.31 -16.32 10.35
C THR A 15 8.66 -14.90 9.90
N ALA A 16 9.21 -14.77 8.69
CA ALA A 16 9.30 -13.48 8.03
C ALA A 16 7.86 -12.99 7.83
N HIS A 17 7.44 -11.97 8.58
CA HIS A 17 6.24 -11.21 8.24
C HIS A 17 6.61 -10.43 6.97
N ALA A 18 6.05 -10.82 5.86
CA ALA A 18 6.11 -10.01 4.65
C ALA A 18 5.35 -8.71 4.95
N GLU A 19 6.00 -7.58 4.84
CA GLU A 19 5.30 -6.30 4.83
C GLU A 19 4.37 -6.30 3.63
N THR A 20 3.10 -6.00 3.86
CA THR A 20 2.06 -5.99 2.81
C THR A 20 1.91 -4.62 2.15
N ALA A 21 2.60 -3.61 2.68
CA ALA A 21 2.60 -2.24 2.21
C ALA A 21 4.03 -1.68 2.15
N ILE A 22 4.26 -0.86 1.14
CA ILE A 22 5.47 -0.06 0.97
C ILE A 22 5.08 1.37 1.31
N THR A 23 5.76 2.00 2.26
CA THR A 23 5.45 3.35 2.74
C THR A 23 6.67 4.26 2.66
N VAL A 24 6.42 5.55 2.37
CA VAL A 24 7.42 6.61 2.35
C VAL A 24 6.91 7.75 3.24
N PRO A 25 7.71 8.29 4.17
CA PRO A 25 7.35 9.48 4.92
C PRO A 25 7.13 10.67 3.99
N PHE A 26 6.16 11.52 4.32
CA PHE A 26 5.92 12.78 3.63
C PHE A 26 6.26 13.95 4.56
N ASP A 27 7.07 14.89 4.07
CA ASP A 27 7.44 16.09 4.83
C ASP A 27 6.41 17.19 4.59
N GLY A 28 5.37 17.21 5.38
CA GLY A 28 4.25 18.14 5.26
C GLY A 28 3.01 17.67 6.00
N ASN A 29 1.89 18.33 5.77
CA ASN A 29 0.60 17.95 6.33
C ASN A 29 -0.17 17.00 5.40
N PHE A 30 -1.28 16.47 5.88
CA PHE A 30 -2.11 15.52 5.15
C PHE A 30 -2.69 16.11 3.86
N GLU A 31 -3.15 17.37 3.88
CA GLU A 31 -3.73 18.04 2.72
C GLU A 31 -2.69 18.25 1.61
N ASP A 32 -1.47 18.65 1.97
CA ASP A 32 -0.37 18.79 1.02
C ASP A 32 -0.01 17.42 0.39
N ALA A 33 0.02 16.36 1.19
CA ALA A 33 0.31 15.01 0.72
C ALA A 33 -0.77 14.46 -0.23
N THR A 34 -2.04 14.67 0.09
CA THR A 34 -3.15 14.26 -0.78
C THR A 34 -3.12 15.02 -2.11
N PHE A 35 -2.87 16.33 -2.08
CA PHE A 35 -2.70 17.14 -3.29
C PHE A 35 -1.50 16.69 -4.15
N ALA A 36 -0.37 16.37 -3.51
CA ALA A 36 0.83 15.90 -4.21
C ALA A 36 0.58 14.54 -4.89
N VAL A 37 -0.07 13.60 -4.20
CA VAL A 37 -0.43 12.28 -4.76
C VAL A 37 -1.41 12.42 -5.92
N GLU A 38 -2.47 13.22 -5.77
CA GLU A 38 -3.41 13.49 -6.86
C GLU A 38 -2.70 14.06 -8.08
N SER A 39 -1.85 15.08 -7.86
CA SER A 39 -1.08 15.73 -8.92
C SER A 39 -0.13 14.76 -9.63
N ALA A 40 0.54 13.88 -8.89
CA ALA A 40 1.46 12.89 -9.44
C ALA A 40 0.71 11.84 -10.29
N ILE A 41 -0.45 11.34 -9.84
CA ILE A 41 -1.29 10.41 -10.60
C ILE A 41 -1.75 11.05 -11.91
N VAL A 42 -2.31 12.25 -11.84
CA VAL A 42 -2.80 12.99 -13.02
C VAL A 42 -1.64 13.37 -13.95
N GLY A 43 -0.48 13.71 -13.39
CA GLY A 43 0.74 13.99 -14.13
C GLY A 43 1.26 12.82 -14.98
N LYS A 44 0.98 11.58 -14.59
CA LYS A 44 1.24 10.37 -15.39
C LYS A 44 0.17 10.13 -16.47
N GLY A 45 -0.82 11.01 -16.62
CA GLY A 45 -1.92 10.87 -17.57
C GLY A 45 -2.97 9.83 -17.12
N LEU A 46 -3.02 9.50 -15.84
CA LEU A 46 -3.98 8.57 -15.26
C LEU A 46 -5.20 9.30 -14.72
N VAL A 47 -6.33 8.61 -14.66
CA VAL A 47 -7.59 9.14 -14.12
C VAL A 47 -7.85 8.46 -12.78
N ILE A 48 -8.13 9.27 -11.76
CA ILE A 48 -8.56 8.78 -10.45
C ILE A 48 -10.03 8.40 -10.55
N ASP A 49 -10.36 7.13 -10.30
CA ASP A 49 -11.73 6.63 -10.34
C ASP A 49 -12.54 7.16 -9.16
N TYR A 50 -11.97 7.10 -7.96
CA TYR A 50 -12.52 7.70 -6.74
C TYR A 50 -11.44 7.79 -5.65
N VAL A 51 -11.74 8.59 -4.60
CA VAL A 51 -10.97 8.63 -3.37
C VAL A 51 -11.79 8.01 -2.25
N SER A 52 -11.23 7.01 -1.57
CA SER A 52 -11.87 6.39 -0.41
C SER A 52 -11.40 7.09 0.87
N HIS A 53 -12.29 7.80 1.56
CA HIS A 53 -12.03 8.45 2.84
C HIS A 53 -12.10 7.42 3.99
N THR A 54 -11.16 6.48 3.97
CA THR A 54 -11.14 5.32 4.88
C THR A 54 -10.92 5.76 6.32
N GLY A 55 -10.08 6.78 6.56
CA GLY A 55 -9.85 7.32 7.90
C GLY A 55 -11.12 7.90 8.53
N GLU A 56 -11.91 8.64 7.76
CA GLU A 56 -13.20 9.18 8.22
C GLU A 56 -14.16 8.03 8.61
N MET A 57 -14.25 6.99 7.80
CA MET A 57 -15.07 5.82 8.10
C MET A 57 -14.62 5.13 9.40
N LEU A 58 -13.32 4.89 9.57
CA LEU A 58 -12.78 4.25 10.77
C LEU A 58 -13.02 5.08 12.03
N ASN A 59 -12.80 6.39 11.97
CA ASN A 59 -13.01 7.30 13.10
C ASN A 59 -14.49 7.38 13.49
N ARG A 60 -15.39 7.45 12.51
CA ARG A 60 -16.84 7.53 12.74
C ARG A 60 -17.42 6.24 13.33
N THR A 61 -16.90 5.07 12.93
CA THR A 61 -17.48 3.78 13.31
C THR A 61 -16.78 3.11 14.49
N GLY A 62 -15.68 3.66 15.00
CA GLY A 62 -14.91 3.06 16.09
C GLY A 62 -15.75 2.72 17.32
N ALA A 63 -16.51 3.68 17.83
CA ALA A 63 -17.37 3.51 18.99
C ALA A 63 -18.49 2.47 18.75
N ASP A 64 -19.04 2.39 17.53
CA ASP A 64 -20.10 1.46 17.15
C ASP A 64 -19.64 -0.02 17.25
N VAL A 65 -18.34 -0.25 17.02
CA VAL A 65 -17.72 -1.58 17.10
C VAL A 65 -16.97 -1.82 18.42
N GLY A 66 -17.10 -0.90 19.37
CA GLY A 66 -16.52 -1.03 20.72
C GLY A 66 -15.00 -0.76 20.78
N SER A 67 -14.48 0.05 19.85
CA SER A 67 -13.08 0.48 19.84
C SER A 67 -12.96 1.95 20.20
N ASP A 68 -12.02 2.28 21.08
CA ASP A 68 -11.61 3.64 21.45
C ASP A 68 -10.20 4.00 20.92
N VAL A 69 -9.64 3.16 20.06
CA VAL A 69 -8.32 3.35 19.48
C VAL A 69 -8.40 4.26 18.27
N GLU A 70 -7.71 5.39 18.31
CA GLU A 70 -7.46 6.22 17.13
C GLU A 70 -6.35 5.58 16.29
N LEU A 71 -6.71 5.08 15.09
CA LEU A 71 -5.77 4.42 14.18
C LEU A 71 -5.04 5.45 13.32
N PHE A 72 -5.80 6.39 12.77
CA PHE A 72 -5.31 7.48 11.93
C PHE A 72 -6.08 8.75 12.29
N LYS A 73 -5.40 9.89 12.24
CA LYS A 73 -6.07 11.18 12.26
C LYS A 73 -6.86 11.36 10.98
N GLU A 74 -6.21 11.09 9.85
CA GLU A 74 -6.78 11.12 8.51
C GLU A 74 -6.18 9.99 7.67
N ALA A 75 -6.94 9.43 6.74
CA ALA A 75 -6.46 8.45 5.78
C ALA A 75 -7.35 8.37 4.55
N ASP A 76 -6.77 8.59 3.37
CA ASP A 76 -7.41 8.53 2.07
C ASP A 76 -6.71 7.52 1.17
N ILE A 77 -7.49 6.85 0.32
CA ILE A 77 -6.95 5.92 -0.69
C ILE A 77 -7.39 6.42 -2.06
N PHE A 78 -6.44 6.80 -2.89
CA PHE A 78 -6.64 7.17 -4.29
C PHE A 78 -6.69 5.90 -5.13
N VAL A 79 -7.81 5.65 -5.79
CA VAL A 79 -8.08 4.43 -6.55
C VAL A 79 -8.13 4.76 -8.03
N PHE A 80 -7.34 4.03 -8.82
CA PHE A 80 -7.19 4.28 -10.25
C PHE A 80 -6.72 3.02 -11.00
N CYS A 81 -6.79 3.07 -12.33
CA CYS A 81 -6.23 2.05 -13.21
C CYS A 81 -5.40 2.68 -14.32
N SER A 82 -4.43 1.93 -14.85
CA SER A 82 -3.76 2.22 -16.11
C SER A 82 -4.32 1.28 -17.17
N ALA A 83 -5.02 1.82 -18.17
CA ALA A 83 -5.63 1.00 -19.22
C ALA A 83 -4.59 0.15 -19.96
N VAL A 84 -3.43 0.73 -20.26
CA VAL A 84 -2.35 0.03 -20.97
C VAL A 84 -1.74 -1.07 -20.09
N LEU A 85 -1.33 -0.71 -18.88
CA LEU A 85 -0.64 -1.64 -18.00
C LEU A 85 -1.56 -2.73 -17.46
N SER A 86 -2.81 -2.39 -17.11
CA SER A 86 -3.81 -3.37 -16.68
C SER A 86 -4.08 -4.39 -17.78
N ARG A 87 -4.17 -3.95 -19.04
CA ARG A 87 -4.33 -4.84 -20.18
C ARG A 87 -3.15 -5.80 -20.31
N GLU A 88 -1.94 -5.29 -20.26
CA GLU A 88 -0.71 -6.07 -20.38
C GLU A 88 -0.61 -7.16 -19.30
N VAL A 89 -0.77 -6.80 -18.02
CA VAL A 89 -0.63 -7.77 -16.94
C VAL A 89 -1.76 -8.80 -16.90
N MET A 90 -2.96 -8.45 -17.35
CA MET A 90 -4.10 -9.40 -17.43
C MET A 90 -4.02 -10.29 -18.65
N GLU A 91 -3.44 -9.87 -19.77
CA GLU A 91 -3.15 -10.75 -20.89
C GLU A 91 -2.11 -11.82 -20.53
N ALA A 92 -1.13 -11.46 -19.68
CA ALA A 92 -0.17 -12.42 -19.14
C ALA A 92 -0.82 -13.43 -18.17
N ASN A 93 -1.72 -12.97 -17.30
CA ASN A 93 -2.52 -13.79 -16.40
C ASN A 93 -3.83 -13.09 -16.04
N PRO A 94 -5.00 -13.59 -16.50
CA PRO A 94 -6.29 -12.99 -16.21
C PRO A 94 -6.61 -12.86 -14.70
N MET A 95 -6.01 -13.71 -13.84
CA MET A 95 -6.20 -13.65 -12.40
C MET A 95 -5.54 -12.43 -11.75
N ASN A 96 -4.70 -11.69 -12.47
CA ASN A 96 -4.17 -10.40 -12.02
C ASN A 96 -5.28 -9.34 -11.82
N ILE A 97 -6.51 -9.63 -12.29
CA ILE A 97 -7.72 -8.84 -11.97
C ILE A 97 -7.92 -8.66 -10.46
N ALA A 98 -7.48 -9.61 -9.63
CA ALA A 98 -7.56 -9.53 -8.18
C ALA A 98 -6.76 -8.36 -7.57
N HIS A 99 -5.84 -7.76 -8.34
CA HIS A 99 -5.00 -6.65 -7.94
C HIS A 99 -5.43 -5.30 -8.55
N CYS A 100 -6.50 -5.28 -9.31
CA CYS A 100 -7.07 -4.09 -9.92
C CYS A 100 -8.43 -3.75 -9.25
N PRO A 101 -8.76 -2.48 -9.00
CA PRO A 101 -7.96 -1.29 -9.28
C PRO A 101 -6.74 -1.14 -8.38
N TYR A 102 -5.81 -0.27 -8.79
CA TYR A 102 -4.63 0.07 -8.01
C TYR A 102 -4.96 1.12 -6.96
N GLY A 103 -4.16 1.20 -5.90
CA GLY A 103 -4.37 2.18 -4.85
C GLY A 103 -3.07 2.74 -4.30
N ILE A 104 -3.04 4.06 -4.10
CA ILE A 104 -2.04 4.77 -3.31
C ILE A 104 -2.77 5.38 -2.13
N PHE A 105 -2.30 5.14 -0.92
CA PHE A 105 -2.88 5.73 0.28
C PHE A 105 -2.00 6.85 0.82
N VAL A 106 -2.67 7.83 1.42
CA VAL A 106 -2.07 8.85 2.29
C VAL A 106 -2.66 8.65 3.65
N ALA A 107 -1.84 8.59 4.68
CA ALA A 107 -2.30 8.43 6.05
C ALA A 107 -1.50 9.29 7.02
N GLU A 108 -2.18 9.89 7.99
CA GLU A 108 -1.59 10.60 9.10
C GLU A 108 -1.87 9.87 10.40
N ASN A 109 -0.83 9.59 11.16
CA ASN A 109 -0.91 9.05 12.50
C ASN A 109 -0.07 9.90 13.49
N ALA A 110 0.21 9.37 14.69
CA ALA A 110 1.00 10.08 15.69
C ALA A 110 2.46 10.33 15.25
N ASP A 111 2.98 9.53 14.33
CA ASP A 111 4.37 9.62 13.84
C ASP A 111 4.52 10.58 12.64
N GLY A 112 3.40 11.03 12.05
CA GLY A 112 3.37 11.97 10.94
C GLY A 112 2.60 11.44 9.73
N VAL A 113 2.84 12.05 8.57
CA VAL A 113 2.18 11.71 7.30
C VAL A 113 3.04 10.71 6.52
N MET A 114 2.38 9.71 5.95
CA MET A 114 3.00 8.74 5.06
C MET A 114 2.19 8.57 3.78
N VAL A 115 2.87 8.26 2.70
CA VAL A 115 2.30 7.85 1.42
C VAL A 115 2.72 6.41 1.14
N GLY A 116 1.82 5.58 0.64
CA GLY A 116 2.18 4.19 0.41
C GLY A 116 1.23 3.47 -0.54
N TYR A 117 1.61 2.24 -0.84
CA TYR A 117 0.85 1.31 -1.70
C TYR A 117 1.10 -0.12 -1.26
N ARG A 118 0.23 -1.04 -1.71
CA ARG A 118 0.42 -2.47 -1.41
C ARG A 118 1.62 -3.04 -2.16
N GLU A 119 2.27 -4.01 -1.56
CA GLU A 119 3.22 -4.86 -2.27
C GLU A 119 2.47 -5.77 -3.26
N TYR A 120 3.04 -5.95 -4.46
CA TYR A 120 2.46 -6.78 -5.51
C TYR A 120 3.28 -8.06 -5.71
N PRO A 121 2.65 -9.16 -6.19
CA PRO A 121 3.34 -10.41 -6.45
C PRO A 121 4.51 -10.26 -7.42
N GLN A 122 5.51 -11.13 -7.26
CA GLN A 122 6.64 -11.21 -8.20
C GLN A 122 6.16 -11.57 -9.62
N GLY A 123 6.91 -11.16 -10.62
CA GLY A 123 6.59 -11.35 -12.04
C GLY A 123 5.94 -10.12 -12.66
N GLU A 124 4.94 -10.31 -13.53
CA GLU A 124 4.34 -9.23 -14.31
C GLU A 124 3.73 -8.09 -13.46
N MET A 125 3.23 -8.42 -12.27
CA MET A 125 2.67 -7.41 -11.37
C MET A 125 3.71 -6.44 -10.81
N GLN A 126 5.00 -6.75 -10.92
CA GLN A 126 6.07 -5.81 -10.55
C GLN A 126 6.11 -4.58 -11.46
N LYS A 127 5.56 -4.65 -12.67
CA LYS A 127 5.38 -3.48 -13.55
C LYS A 127 4.38 -2.48 -12.96
N VAL A 128 3.31 -2.98 -12.34
CA VAL A 128 2.35 -2.15 -11.60
C VAL A 128 3.01 -1.54 -10.38
N GLN A 129 3.72 -2.34 -9.59
CA GLN A 129 4.44 -1.85 -8.42
C GLN A 129 5.45 -0.75 -8.78
N ALA A 130 6.16 -0.89 -9.90
CA ALA A 130 7.09 0.12 -10.39
C ALA A 130 6.37 1.44 -10.75
N LEU A 131 5.20 1.37 -11.39
CA LEU A 131 4.38 2.55 -11.66
C LEU A 131 3.97 3.27 -10.37
N LEU A 132 3.52 2.52 -9.35
CA LEU A 132 3.12 3.11 -8.07
C LEU A 132 4.31 3.72 -7.32
N ALA A 133 5.47 3.04 -7.34
CA ALA A 133 6.70 3.56 -6.76
C ALA A 133 7.12 4.88 -7.40
N ASP A 134 7.01 4.98 -8.72
CA ASP A 134 7.34 6.17 -9.49
C ASP A 134 6.39 7.35 -9.17
N ILE A 135 5.08 7.08 -9.06
CA ILE A 135 4.09 8.08 -8.65
C ILE A 135 4.36 8.57 -7.22
N VAL A 136 4.65 7.65 -6.29
CA VAL A 136 4.95 8.03 -4.89
C VAL A 136 6.24 8.83 -4.80
N ALA A 137 7.29 8.46 -5.55
CA ALA A 137 8.52 9.23 -5.61
C ALA A 137 8.26 10.66 -6.11
N ASP A 138 7.52 10.82 -7.21
CA ASP A 138 7.14 12.15 -7.73
C ASP A 138 6.35 12.98 -6.70
N ALA A 139 5.46 12.33 -5.92
CA ALA A 139 4.65 13.02 -4.92
C ALA A 139 5.45 13.50 -3.70
N VAL A 140 6.48 12.75 -3.27
CA VAL A 140 7.25 13.11 -2.06
C VAL A 140 8.47 13.99 -2.35
N GLU A 141 8.89 14.11 -3.63
CA GLU A 141 10.02 14.95 -4.05
C GLU A 141 9.62 16.39 -4.40
N ASN A 142 8.32 16.69 -4.58
CA ASN A 142 7.77 18.00 -4.93
C ASN A 142 7.16 18.70 -3.73
#